data_6322980e7d01b535032d856a5b9a9cdf
#
_entry.id   6322980e7d01b535032d856a5b9a9cdf
#
_cell.length_a   1.000
_cell.length_b   1.000
_cell.length_c   1.000
_cell.angle_alpha   90.00
_cell.angle_beta   90.00
_cell.angle_gamma   90.00
#
_symmetry.space_group_name_H-M   'P 1'
#
loop_
_entity.id
_entity.type
_entity.pdbx_description
1 polymer ?
#
loop_
_entity_poly.entity_id
_entity_poly.type
_entity_poly.pdbx_seq_one_letter_code
_entity_poly.pdbx_strand_id
1 'polypeptide(L)'
;TVRLLDPPLHEFLPKSEKEISEVAEVVGISVKEVKSRIDELHEQNPMLGHRGCRLGISFPEIYEMQCEAIFKALSELKKNKQKFAFPEIMIPLVSTEAEIKIMKDLVINTARKVQKENKVKIEFLVGTMIELPRAAIKAKDIAKHAEFFSFGTNDLTQTTFGISSCLLYTSPSPRDGLL
;
A
#
# COMPACT_ATOMS: atom_id res chain seq x y z
N THR A 1 13.01 -4.02 3.28
CA THR A 1 11.53 -4.07 3.22
C THR A 1 11.04 -3.10 2.16
N VAL A 2 10.10 -3.54 1.31
CA VAL A 2 9.39 -2.70 0.34
C VAL A 2 7.93 -2.66 0.72
N ARG A 3 7.41 -1.47 1.03
CA ARG A 3 5.99 -1.26 1.28
C ARG A 3 5.27 -1.10 -0.06
N LEU A 4 4.18 -1.85 -0.25
CA LEU A 4 3.32 -1.67 -1.40
C LEU A 4 2.60 -0.32 -1.33
N LEU A 5 2.05 0.12 -2.45
CA LEU A 5 1.48 1.44 -2.63
C LEU A 5 0.44 1.74 -1.56
N ASP A 6 0.65 2.83 -0.82
CA ASP A 6 -0.18 3.22 0.32
C ASP A 6 -1.02 4.49 0.09
N PRO A 7 -0.52 5.53 -0.63
CA PRO A 7 -1.29 6.75 -0.82
C PRO A 7 -2.66 6.51 -1.45
N PRO A 8 -3.66 7.32 -1.10
CA PRO A 8 -5.01 7.20 -1.67
C PRO A 8 -5.01 7.50 -3.16
N LEU A 9 -5.94 6.88 -3.88
CA LEU A 9 -6.02 6.94 -5.33
C LEU A 9 -6.10 8.37 -5.87
N HIS A 10 -6.78 9.28 -5.17
CA HIS A 10 -6.94 10.67 -5.62
C HIS A 10 -5.62 11.45 -5.69
N GLU A 11 -4.56 11.02 -5.00
CA GLU A 11 -3.23 11.66 -5.12
C GLU A 11 -2.58 11.44 -6.49
N PHE A 12 -2.97 10.40 -7.19
CA PHE A 12 -2.48 10.04 -8.52
C PHE A 12 -3.36 10.58 -9.66
N LEU A 13 -4.46 11.23 -9.33
CA LEU A 13 -5.34 11.81 -10.35
C LEU A 13 -4.71 13.06 -10.98
N PRO A 14 -4.94 13.31 -12.28
CA PRO A 14 -4.45 14.50 -12.94
C PRO A 14 -5.05 15.75 -12.30
N LYS A 15 -4.21 16.75 -12.05
CA LYS A 15 -4.58 17.99 -11.34
C LYS A 15 -4.68 19.20 -12.26
N SER A 16 -3.95 19.20 -13.36
CA SER A 16 -3.97 20.29 -14.34
C SER A 16 -4.84 19.96 -15.55
N GLU A 17 -5.41 20.99 -16.18
CA GLU A 17 -6.18 20.84 -17.42
C GLU A 17 -5.39 20.12 -18.53
N LYS A 18 -4.07 20.32 -18.56
CA LYS A 18 -3.17 19.68 -19.51
C LYS A 18 -3.10 18.17 -19.25
N GLU A 19 -2.84 17.77 -18.00
CA GLU A 19 -2.80 16.35 -17.61
C GLU A 19 -4.15 15.66 -17.85
N ILE A 20 -5.27 16.34 -17.55
CA ILE A 20 -6.61 15.83 -17.80
C ILE A 20 -6.84 15.58 -19.29
N SER A 21 -6.38 16.50 -20.15
CA SER A 21 -6.49 16.34 -21.59
C SER A 21 -5.60 15.21 -22.12
N GLU A 22 -4.38 15.09 -21.62
CA GLU A 22 -3.47 14.00 -21.97
C GLU A 22 -4.03 12.63 -21.57
N VAL A 23 -4.60 12.50 -20.35
CA VAL A 23 -5.26 11.27 -19.92
C VAL A 23 -6.48 10.96 -20.79
N ALA A 24 -7.30 11.96 -21.10
CA ALA A 24 -8.47 11.79 -21.95
C ALA A 24 -8.09 11.25 -23.34
N GLU A 25 -7.02 11.77 -23.93
CA GLU A 25 -6.49 11.33 -25.22
C GLU A 25 -5.97 9.90 -25.17
N VAL A 26 -5.16 9.57 -24.15
CA VAL A 26 -4.56 8.23 -24.00
C VAL A 26 -5.61 7.15 -23.76
N VAL A 27 -6.63 7.46 -22.94
CA VAL A 27 -7.69 6.50 -22.57
C VAL A 27 -8.80 6.48 -23.63
N GLY A 28 -8.91 7.49 -24.49
CA GLY A 28 -9.93 7.59 -25.53
C GLY A 28 -11.33 7.96 -25.00
N ILE A 29 -11.40 8.74 -23.93
CA ILE A 29 -12.64 9.25 -23.33
C ILE A 29 -12.66 10.79 -23.36
N SER A 30 -13.83 11.37 -23.10
CA SER A 30 -13.94 12.83 -23.08
C SER A 30 -13.30 13.46 -21.83
N VAL A 31 -12.79 14.68 -21.95
CA VAL A 31 -12.29 15.49 -20.82
C VAL A 31 -13.36 15.62 -19.73
N LYS A 32 -14.64 15.70 -20.10
CA LYS A 32 -15.75 15.79 -19.16
C LYS A 32 -15.89 14.51 -18.33
N GLU A 33 -15.74 13.35 -18.95
CA GLU A 33 -15.76 12.06 -18.24
C GLU A 33 -14.58 11.91 -17.29
N VAL A 34 -13.37 12.34 -17.70
CA VAL A 34 -12.19 12.35 -16.81
C VAL A 34 -12.46 13.22 -15.59
N LYS A 35 -12.99 14.44 -15.78
CA LYS A 35 -13.33 15.35 -14.67
C LYS A 35 -14.38 14.74 -13.74
N SER A 36 -15.44 14.15 -14.28
CA SER A 36 -16.47 13.48 -13.47
C SER A 36 -15.86 12.36 -12.61
N ARG A 37 -14.93 11.58 -13.17
CA ARG A 37 -14.25 10.52 -12.44
C ARG A 37 -13.30 11.07 -11.36
N ILE A 38 -12.63 12.17 -11.60
CA ILE A 38 -11.80 12.85 -10.59
C ILE A 38 -12.67 13.28 -9.42
N ASP A 39 -13.82 13.90 -9.69
CA ASP A 39 -14.75 14.36 -8.64
C ASP A 39 -15.33 13.18 -7.83
N GLU A 40 -15.68 12.06 -8.48
CA GLU A 40 -16.16 10.85 -7.83
C GLU A 40 -15.10 10.18 -6.92
N LEU A 41 -13.84 10.26 -7.30
CA LEU A 41 -12.72 9.64 -6.58
C LEU A 41 -12.08 10.56 -5.54
N HIS A 42 -12.55 11.82 -5.45
CA HIS A 42 -12.01 12.77 -4.51
C HIS A 42 -12.37 12.38 -3.08
N GLU A 43 -11.34 12.28 -2.22
CA GLU A 43 -11.49 11.92 -0.80
C GLU A 43 -11.19 13.12 0.09
N GLN A 44 -12.11 13.43 0.98
CA GLN A 44 -11.95 14.54 1.93
C GLN A 44 -11.01 14.18 3.09
N ASN A 45 -10.98 12.91 3.48
CA ASN A 45 -10.06 12.41 4.50
C ASN A 45 -9.12 11.34 3.92
N PRO A 46 -7.93 11.73 3.44
CA PRO A 46 -6.98 10.81 2.82
C PRO A 46 -6.61 9.60 3.68
N MET A 47 -6.59 9.77 5.01
CA MET A 47 -6.23 8.70 5.93
C MET A 47 -7.25 7.56 5.95
N LEU A 48 -8.54 7.88 5.84
CA LEU A 48 -9.64 6.92 5.91
C LEU A 48 -10.16 6.51 4.53
N GLY A 49 -9.61 7.07 3.47
CA GLY A 49 -10.04 6.86 2.10
C GLY A 49 -9.66 5.52 1.50
N HIS A 50 -9.84 5.42 0.19
CA HIS A 50 -9.53 4.26 -0.62
C HIS A 50 -8.04 4.18 -0.90
N ARG A 51 -7.29 3.57 -0.01
CA ARG A 51 -5.82 3.47 -0.02
C ARG A 51 -5.33 2.12 0.50
N GLY A 52 -4.03 1.86 0.36
CA GLY A 52 -3.37 0.69 0.90
C GLY A 52 -3.98 -0.63 0.42
N CYS A 53 -4.16 -1.60 1.31
CA CYS A 53 -4.73 -2.91 0.96
C CYS A 53 -6.15 -2.82 0.39
N ARG A 54 -6.95 -1.80 0.77
CA ARG A 54 -8.29 -1.59 0.22
C ARG A 54 -8.21 -1.29 -1.28
N LEU A 55 -7.25 -0.45 -1.68
CA LEU A 55 -6.97 -0.17 -3.08
C LEU A 55 -6.52 -1.42 -3.82
N GLY A 56 -5.59 -2.19 -3.24
CA GLY A 56 -5.11 -3.43 -3.81
C GLY A 56 -6.17 -4.53 -3.94
N ILE A 57 -7.20 -4.52 -3.09
CA ILE A 57 -8.35 -5.45 -3.20
C ILE A 57 -9.28 -5.02 -4.33
N SER A 58 -9.57 -3.72 -4.45
CA SER A 58 -10.49 -3.20 -5.48
C SER A 58 -9.87 -3.13 -6.87
N PHE A 59 -8.55 -2.88 -6.94
CA PHE A 59 -7.78 -2.75 -8.17
C PHE A 59 -6.50 -3.58 -8.05
N PRO A 60 -6.60 -4.92 -8.07
CA PRO A 60 -5.46 -5.83 -7.83
C PRO A 60 -4.33 -5.64 -8.83
N GLU A 61 -4.62 -5.20 -10.05
CA GLU A 61 -3.66 -4.91 -11.11
C GLU A 61 -2.60 -3.88 -10.70
N ILE A 62 -2.92 -2.96 -9.81
CA ILE A 62 -1.97 -1.95 -9.30
C ILE A 62 -0.87 -2.65 -8.46
N TYR A 63 -1.28 -3.54 -7.55
CA TYR A 63 -0.34 -4.29 -6.72
C TYR A 63 0.39 -5.37 -7.51
N GLU A 64 -0.28 -6.03 -8.47
CA GLU A 64 0.36 -6.97 -9.38
C GLU A 64 1.48 -6.30 -10.15
N MET A 65 1.24 -5.13 -10.75
CA MET A 65 2.24 -4.35 -11.47
C MET A 65 3.44 -4.00 -10.58
N GLN A 66 3.19 -3.54 -9.35
CA GLN A 66 4.26 -3.20 -8.41
C GLN A 66 5.07 -4.43 -8.01
N CYS A 67 4.41 -5.54 -7.70
CA CYS A 67 5.07 -6.80 -7.39
C CYS A 67 5.87 -7.34 -8.59
N GLU A 68 5.31 -7.27 -9.80
CA GLU A 68 6.05 -7.65 -11.01
C GLU A 68 7.34 -6.84 -11.17
N ALA A 69 7.28 -5.53 -10.98
CA ALA A 69 8.46 -4.66 -11.06
C ALA A 69 9.52 -5.06 -10.03
N ILE A 70 9.11 -5.29 -8.77
CA ILE A 70 10.01 -5.72 -7.69
C ILE A 70 10.69 -7.05 -8.04
N PHE A 71 9.91 -8.08 -8.41
CA PHE A 71 10.45 -9.40 -8.68
C PHE A 71 11.22 -9.49 -9.99
N LYS A 72 10.92 -8.66 -11.00
CA LYS A 72 11.73 -8.51 -12.21
C LYS A 72 13.10 -7.93 -11.87
N ALA A 73 13.16 -6.84 -11.11
CA ALA A 73 14.41 -6.23 -10.67
C ALA A 73 15.27 -7.23 -9.85
N LEU A 74 14.67 -7.94 -8.90
CA LEU A 74 15.37 -8.96 -8.11
C LEU A 74 15.87 -10.12 -8.99
N SER A 75 15.11 -10.50 -10.03
CA SER A 75 15.50 -11.54 -11.00
C SER A 75 16.72 -11.11 -11.81
N GLU A 76 16.78 -9.86 -12.23
CA GLU A 76 17.94 -9.30 -12.94
C GLU A 76 19.18 -9.27 -12.06
N LEU A 77 19.07 -8.78 -10.82
CA LEU A 77 20.17 -8.78 -9.86
C LEU A 77 20.72 -10.19 -9.64
N LYS A 78 19.83 -11.18 -9.49
CA LYS A 78 20.21 -12.58 -9.31
C LYS A 78 20.90 -13.17 -10.53
N LYS A 79 20.39 -12.91 -11.75
CA LYS A 79 21.02 -13.35 -13.02
C LYS A 79 22.41 -12.75 -13.18
N ASN A 80 22.58 -11.49 -12.79
CA ASN A 80 23.87 -10.78 -12.86
C ASN A 80 24.79 -11.12 -11.69
N LYS A 81 24.42 -12.07 -10.81
CA LYS A 81 25.17 -12.48 -9.62
C LYS A 81 25.48 -11.31 -8.67
N GLN A 82 24.64 -10.29 -8.67
CA GLN A 82 24.73 -9.16 -7.76
C GLN A 82 24.15 -9.52 -6.40
N LYS A 83 24.74 -8.98 -5.35
CA LYS A 83 24.21 -9.11 -3.97
C LYS A 83 23.02 -8.17 -3.80
N PHE A 84 21.97 -8.67 -3.17
CA PHE A 84 20.83 -7.86 -2.73
C PHE A 84 20.38 -8.29 -1.33
N ALA A 85 19.73 -7.38 -0.64
CA ALA A 85 19.14 -7.68 0.66
C ALA A 85 17.99 -8.68 0.52
N PHE A 86 17.75 -9.46 1.56
CA PHE A 86 16.60 -10.39 1.61
C PHE A 86 15.29 -9.58 1.45
N PRO A 87 14.46 -9.91 0.43
CA PRO A 87 13.27 -9.12 0.13
C PRO A 87 12.16 -9.37 1.14
N GLU A 88 11.57 -8.31 1.64
CA GLU A 88 10.39 -8.31 2.49
C GLU A 88 9.33 -7.41 1.86
N ILE A 89 8.18 -7.97 1.52
CA ILE A 89 7.05 -7.25 0.93
C ILE A 89 6.05 -6.91 2.03
N MET A 90 5.79 -5.64 2.23
CA MET A 90 4.92 -5.15 3.28
C MET A 90 3.62 -4.58 2.74
N ILE A 91 2.50 -5.13 3.20
CA ILE A 91 1.15 -4.71 2.81
C ILE A 91 0.66 -3.67 3.81
N PRO A 92 0.32 -2.44 3.38
CA PRO A 92 -0.14 -1.38 4.26
C PRO A 92 -1.63 -1.51 4.60
N LEU A 93 -2.07 -0.91 5.71
CA LEU A 93 -3.47 -0.71 6.11
C LEU A 93 -4.33 -1.97 6.26
N VAL A 94 -3.72 -3.10 6.52
CA VAL A 94 -4.46 -4.33 6.82
C VAL A 94 -5.20 -4.18 8.16
N SER A 95 -6.46 -4.55 8.20
CA SER A 95 -7.29 -4.53 9.40
C SER A 95 -7.89 -5.89 9.78
N THR A 96 -7.87 -6.86 8.85
CA THR A 96 -8.47 -8.19 9.03
C THR A 96 -7.60 -9.32 8.50
N GLU A 97 -7.87 -10.54 8.98
CA GLU A 97 -7.23 -11.77 8.48
C GLU A 97 -7.51 -11.99 6.98
N ALA A 98 -8.73 -11.69 6.54
CA ALA A 98 -9.12 -11.88 5.14
C ALA A 98 -8.32 -10.98 4.19
N GLU A 99 -8.11 -9.72 4.57
CA GLU A 99 -7.35 -8.76 3.76
C GLU A 99 -5.89 -9.20 3.57
N ILE A 100 -5.21 -9.58 4.66
CA ILE A 100 -3.82 -10.03 4.55
C ILE A 100 -3.71 -11.31 3.73
N LYS A 101 -4.66 -12.23 3.86
CA LYS A 101 -4.68 -13.47 3.07
C LYS A 101 -4.80 -13.20 1.58
N ILE A 102 -5.79 -12.39 1.16
CA ILE A 102 -6.01 -12.03 -0.24
C ILE A 102 -4.77 -11.36 -0.82
N MET A 103 -4.21 -10.39 -0.11
CA MET A 103 -3.03 -9.66 -0.57
C MET A 103 -1.77 -10.53 -0.61
N LYS A 104 -1.57 -11.39 0.37
CA LYS A 104 -0.46 -12.36 0.36
C LYS A 104 -0.54 -13.30 -0.82
N ASP A 105 -1.73 -13.83 -1.11
CA ASP A 105 -1.95 -14.73 -2.24
C ASP A 105 -1.64 -14.02 -3.57
N LEU A 106 -2.04 -12.75 -3.73
CA LEU A 106 -1.69 -11.93 -4.89
C LEU A 106 -0.18 -11.79 -5.05
N VAL A 107 0.54 -11.39 -3.98
CA VAL A 107 2.00 -11.23 -3.99
C VAL A 107 2.69 -12.54 -4.37
N ILE A 108 2.29 -13.66 -3.74
CA ILE A 108 2.88 -14.97 -3.99
C ILE A 108 2.64 -15.43 -5.44
N ASN A 109 1.44 -15.26 -5.95
CA ASN A 109 1.09 -15.66 -7.32
C ASN A 109 1.86 -14.84 -8.36
N THR A 110 1.94 -13.53 -8.17
CA THR A 110 2.74 -12.64 -9.04
C THR A 110 4.22 -12.98 -8.98
N ALA A 111 4.76 -13.21 -7.77
CA ALA A 111 6.15 -13.63 -7.61
C ALA A 111 6.45 -14.96 -8.33
N ARG A 112 5.58 -15.95 -8.19
CA ARG A 112 5.71 -17.25 -8.85
C ARG A 112 5.72 -17.13 -10.38
N LYS A 113 4.83 -16.31 -10.93
CA LYS A 113 4.77 -16.01 -12.37
C LYS A 113 6.11 -15.45 -12.86
N VAL A 114 6.58 -14.36 -12.23
CA VAL A 114 7.84 -13.71 -12.62
C VAL A 114 9.05 -14.62 -12.46
N GLN A 115 9.14 -15.37 -11.37
CA GLN A 115 10.24 -16.31 -11.12
C GLN A 115 10.27 -17.44 -12.17
N LYS A 116 9.10 -17.97 -12.56
CA LYS A 116 8.98 -18.99 -13.61
C LYS A 116 9.44 -18.44 -14.96
N GLU A 117 8.97 -17.27 -15.35
CA GLU A 117 9.34 -16.61 -16.61
C GLU A 117 10.85 -16.35 -16.68
N ASN A 118 11.44 -15.92 -15.58
CA ASN A 118 12.85 -15.58 -15.47
C ASN A 118 13.77 -16.76 -15.14
N LYS A 119 13.21 -17.95 -14.85
CA LYS A 119 13.94 -19.18 -14.45
C LYS A 119 14.85 -18.95 -13.23
N VAL A 120 14.39 -18.18 -12.26
CA VAL A 120 15.09 -17.90 -10.99
C VAL A 120 14.22 -18.27 -9.80
N LYS A 121 14.85 -18.60 -8.69
CA LYS A 121 14.16 -18.77 -7.40
C LYS A 121 14.61 -17.65 -6.45
N ILE A 122 13.67 -16.89 -5.93
CA ILE A 122 13.90 -15.80 -4.95
C ILE A 122 13.08 -16.14 -3.71
N GLU A 123 13.74 -16.18 -2.57
CA GLU A 123 13.07 -16.30 -1.28
C GLU A 123 12.74 -14.91 -0.77
N PHE A 124 11.57 -14.74 -0.18
CA PHE A 124 11.07 -13.47 0.33
C PHE A 124 10.04 -13.71 1.43
N LEU A 125 9.77 -12.69 2.22
CA LEU A 125 8.69 -12.68 3.21
C LEU A 125 7.58 -11.72 2.80
N VAL A 126 6.36 -12.04 3.23
CA VAL A 126 5.21 -11.15 3.10
C VAL A 126 4.67 -10.84 4.49
N GLY A 127 4.64 -9.57 4.83
CA GLY A 127 4.15 -9.10 6.12
C GLY A 127 3.25 -7.88 5.96
N THR A 128 2.93 -7.26 7.09
CA THR A 128 2.05 -6.08 7.09
C THR A 128 2.49 -5.04 8.10
N MET A 129 1.96 -3.83 7.94
CA MET A 129 2.08 -2.78 8.93
C MET A 129 0.87 -2.78 9.86
N ILE A 130 1.13 -2.84 11.16
CA ILE A 130 0.11 -2.63 12.20
C ILE A 130 0.01 -1.12 12.42
N GLU A 131 -1.02 -0.51 11.88
CA GLU A 131 -1.22 0.94 11.89
C GLU A 131 -2.67 1.36 12.11
N LEU A 132 -3.55 0.38 12.33
CA LEU A 132 -4.95 0.60 12.70
C LEU A 132 -5.24 -0.04 14.05
N PRO A 133 -6.04 0.56 14.93
CA PRO A 133 -6.43 -0.03 16.21
C PRO A 133 -7.03 -1.43 16.06
N ARG A 134 -7.86 -1.63 15.04
CA ARG A 134 -8.45 -2.93 14.72
C ARG A 134 -7.38 -3.99 14.41
N ALA A 135 -6.36 -3.62 13.64
CA ALA A 135 -5.25 -4.52 13.33
C ALA A 135 -4.47 -4.93 14.58
N ALA A 136 -4.24 -3.99 15.51
CA ALA A 136 -3.58 -4.26 16.78
C ALA A 136 -4.38 -5.26 17.63
N ILE A 137 -5.70 -5.09 17.76
CA ILE A 137 -6.60 -6.00 18.48
C ILE A 137 -6.65 -7.38 17.80
N LYS A 138 -6.63 -7.42 16.47
CA LYS A 138 -6.70 -8.63 15.65
C LYS A 138 -5.34 -9.19 15.24
N ALA A 139 -4.25 -8.71 15.83
CA ALA A 139 -2.89 -9.08 15.44
C ALA A 139 -2.66 -10.60 15.46
N LYS A 140 -3.25 -11.34 16.42
CA LYS A 140 -3.16 -12.80 16.48
C LYS A 140 -3.75 -13.48 15.24
N ASP A 141 -4.86 -12.98 14.71
CA ASP A 141 -5.49 -13.54 13.53
C ASP A 141 -4.70 -13.17 12.26
N ILE A 142 -4.23 -11.94 12.17
CA ILE A 142 -3.38 -11.46 11.08
C ILE A 142 -2.04 -12.23 11.03
N ALA A 143 -1.46 -12.56 12.19
CA ALA A 143 -0.20 -13.31 12.30
C ALA A 143 -0.24 -14.73 11.72
N LYS A 144 -1.42 -15.30 11.49
CA LYS A 144 -1.55 -16.59 10.79
C LYS A 144 -1.07 -16.53 9.34
N HIS A 145 -1.08 -15.34 8.75
CA HIS A 145 -0.74 -15.11 7.35
C HIS A 145 0.47 -14.19 7.17
N ALA A 146 0.69 -13.24 8.08
CA ALA A 146 1.84 -12.35 8.03
C ALA A 146 3.09 -13.01 8.59
N GLU A 147 4.22 -12.87 7.90
CA GLU A 147 5.51 -13.43 8.30
C GLU A 147 6.35 -12.44 9.11
N PHE A 148 5.97 -11.16 9.10
CA PHE A 148 6.52 -10.11 9.95
C PHE A 148 5.50 -8.98 10.14
N PHE A 149 5.72 -8.19 11.20
CA PHE A 149 5.00 -6.95 11.45
C PHE A 149 5.94 -5.76 11.45
N SER A 150 5.48 -4.65 10.89
CA SER A 150 5.99 -3.31 11.11
C SER A 150 4.93 -2.48 11.84
N PHE A 151 5.28 -1.34 12.39
CA PHE A 151 4.34 -0.52 13.17
C PHE A 151 4.28 0.90 12.59
N GLY A 152 3.11 1.29 12.09
CA GLY A 152 2.82 2.61 11.54
C GLY A 152 2.35 3.56 12.64
N THR A 153 3.28 4.14 13.40
CA THR A 153 2.96 4.94 14.58
C THR A 153 2.15 6.21 14.28
N ASN A 154 2.34 6.82 13.11
CA ASN A 154 1.57 8.02 12.73
C ASN A 154 0.08 7.70 12.59
N ASP A 155 -0.27 6.74 11.72
CA ASP A 155 -1.65 6.36 11.48
C ASP A 155 -2.28 5.75 12.74
N LEU A 156 -1.53 4.90 13.45
CA LEU A 156 -2.03 4.26 14.68
C LEU A 156 -2.34 5.30 15.77
N THR A 157 -1.48 6.29 15.96
CA THR A 157 -1.70 7.35 16.94
C THR A 157 -2.93 8.19 16.57
N GLN A 158 -3.00 8.66 15.33
CA GLN A 158 -4.09 9.48 14.87
C GLN A 158 -5.45 8.76 14.96
N THR A 159 -5.50 7.50 14.55
CA THR A 159 -6.74 6.71 14.59
C THR A 159 -7.13 6.28 16.00
N THR A 160 -6.17 6.02 16.89
CA THR A 160 -6.44 5.64 18.27
C THR A 160 -6.97 6.82 19.08
N PHE A 161 -6.36 7.98 18.92
CA PHE A 161 -6.77 9.20 19.65
C PHE A 161 -7.86 9.99 18.93
N GLY A 162 -8.13 9.71 17.65
CA GLY A 162 -9.11 10.45 16.86
C GLY A 162 -8.68 11.89 16.56
N ILE A 163 -7.38 12.16 16.48
CA ILE A 163 -6.82 13.49 16.22
C ILE A 163 -5.92 13.47 14.98
N SER A 164 -5.90 14.59 14.26
CA SER A 164 -5.00 14.72 13.11
C SER A 164 -3.55 14.98 13.54
N SER A 165 -2.59 14.68 12.66
CA SER A 165 -1.18 14.95 12.88
C SER A 165 -0.89 16.43 13.19
N CYS A 166 -1.67 17.35 12.61
CA CYS A 166 -1.53 18.78 12.87
C CYS A 166 -1.81 19.13 14.33
N LEU A 167 -2.72 18.41 15.00
CA LEU A 167 -3.07 18.63 16.40
C LEU A 167 -2.08 17.99 17.38
N LEU A 168 -1.32 16.99 16.94
CA LEU A 168 -0.32 16.33 17.79
C LEU A 168 0.78 17.29 18.27
N TYR A 169 1.11 18.31 17.47
CA TYR A 169 2.11 19.33 17.84
C TYR A 169 1.57 20.39 18.82
N THR A 170 0.26 20.52 18.94
CA THR A 170 -0.41 21.50 19.80
C THR A 170 -1.05 20.86 21.04
N SER A 171 -1.13 19.54 21.09
CA SER A 171 -1.66 18.81 22.24
C SER A 171 -0.58 18.66 23.31
N PRO A 172 -0.91 18.82 24.60
CA PRO A 172 0.02 18.55 25.70
C PRO A 172 0.55 17.12 25.61
N SER A 173 1.84 16.98 25.70
CA SER A 173 2.50 15.69 25.73
C SER A 173 2.76 15.28 27.19
N PRO A 174 2.81 13.97 27.51
CA PRO A 174 3.25 13.53 28.85
C PRO A 174 4.63 14.07 29.26
N ARG A 175 5.44 14.47 28.28
CA ARG A 175 6.75 15.11 28.53
C ARG A 175 6.64 16.56 29.00
N ASP A 176 5.50 17.20 28.80
CA ASP A 176 5.26 18.59 29.19
C ASP A 176 4.77 18.72 30.65
N GLY A 177 4.69 17.60 31.37
CA GLY A 177 4.33 17.56 32.77
C GLY A 177 2.86 17.93 33.07
N LEU A 178 1.98 17.85 32.08
CA LEU A 178 0.56 18.17 32.14
C LEU A 178 -0.36 16.95 32.32
N LEU A 179 0.22 15.77 32.58
CA LEU A 179 -0.49 14.54 32.93
C LEU A 179 -0.02 14.00 34.26
#